data_556a500ed0aaa21a3dd474baef15cc0f
#
_entry.id   556a500ed0aaa21a3dd474baef15cc0f
#
_cell.length_a   1.000
_cell.length_b   1.000
_cell.length_c   1.000
_cell.angle_alpha   90.00
_cell.angle_beta   90.00
_cell.angle_gamma   90.00
#
_symmetry.space_group_name_H-M   'P 1'
#
loop_
_entity.id
_entity.type
_entity.pdbx_description
1 polymer ?
#
loop_
_entity_poly.entity_id
_entity_poly.type
_entity_poly.pdbx_seq_one_letter_code
_entity_poly.pdbx_strand_id
1 'polypeptide(L)'
;LFVALFRIVEPASGTVSIDGVDVSTLGLHLLRSKMAMIPQDPFMFAGTIRTNLDPFDEHPEVALWEVLGKVGLRGMVEDAAKKLDYEVVDNGANFSLGQRQLLCMGRALLRNSKVLMMDEATASVDMDSDALIQRTVRDAFADCTVLTIAHRLNTIMDSDKVAFLEAGALAEFGEPADLLKDKTGLFTKLVEQSGKKNSEHLIGLSNAAKERRQSAQNLRDVQEAAEE
;
A
#
# COMPACT_ATOMS: atom_id res chain seq x y z
N LEU A 1 -1.54 15.23 2.49
CA LEU A 1 -1.81 14.69 1.16
C LEU A 1 -3.04 13.78 1.16
N PHE A 2 -3.08 12.68 1.92
CA PHE A 2 -4.19 11.71 1.93
C PHE A 2 -5.54 12.35 2.27
N VAL A 3 -5.57 13.27 3.24
CA VAL A 3 -6.78 14.00 3.66
C VAL A 3 -7.37 14.81 2.49
N ALA A 4 -6.52 15.40 1.64
CA ALA A 4 -6.96 16.11 0.44
C ALA A 4 -7.45 15.15 -0.67
N LEU A 5 -6.73 14.03 -0.89
CA LEU A 5 -7.12 13.03 -1.88
C LEU A 5 -8.48 12.39 -1.56
N PHE A 6 -8.77 12.10 -0.28
CA PHE A 6 -10.09 11.63 0.17
C PHE A 6 -11.16 12.73 0.23
N ARG A 7 -10.80 13.98 -0.09
CA ARG A 7 -11.67 15.16 0.06
C ARG A 7 -12.31 15.22 1.45
N ILE A 8 -11.50 15.00 2.49
CA ILE A 8 -11.87 15.32 3.88
C ILE A 8 -11.71 16.84 4.08
N VAL A 9 -10.73 17.44 3.39
CA VAL A 9 -10.57 18.89 3.23
C VAL A 9 -10.57 19.23 1.75
N GLU A 10 -11.19 20.35 1.38
CA GLU A 10 -11.16 20.86 0.00
C GLU A 10 -9.90 21.70 -0.22
N PRO A 11 -9.30 21.67 -1.42
CA PRO A 11 -8.12 22.48 -1.72
C PRO A 11 -8.50 23.98 -1.76
N ALA A 12 -7.63 24.82 -1.18
CA ALA A 12 -7.81 26.28 -1.24
C ALA A 12 -7.58 26.83 -2.67
N SER A 13 -6.77 26.13 -3.48
CA SER A 13 -6.50 26.44 -4.88
C SER A 13 -5.95 25.20 -5.59
N GLY A 14 -5.97 25.23 -6.93
CA GLY A 14 -5.54 24.10 -7.75
C GLY A 14 -6.60 23.00 -7.85
N THR A 15 -6.26 21.93 -8.55
CA THR A 15 -7.15 20.78 -8.82
C THR A 15 -6.44 19.46 -8.52
N VAL A 16 -7.21 18.45 -8.14
CA VAL A 16 -6.75 17.06 -8.03
C VAL A 16 -7.49 16.26 -9.09
N SER A 17 -6.74 15.59 -9.96
CA SER A 17 -7.32 14.73 -11.00
C SER A 17 -6.87 13.29 -10.83
N ILE A 18 -7.79 12.34 -11.03
CA ILE A 18 -7.52 10.90 -11.09
C ILE A 18 -8.00 10.42 -12.45
N ASP A 19 -7.12 9.80 -13.24
CA ASP A 19 -7.40 9.35 -14.62
C ASP A 19 -8.03 10.45 -15.49
N GLY A 20 -7.54 11.69 -15.34
CA GLY A 20 -8.03 12.85 -16.10
C GLY A 20 -9.35 13.44 -15.60
N VAL A 21 -9.98 12.87 -14.58
CA VAL A 21 -11.22 13.38 -13.99
C VAL A 21 -10.91 14.22 -12.75
N ASP A 22 -11.38 15.47 -12.73
CA ASP A 22 -11.29 16.33 -11.54
C ASP A 22 -12.17 15.74 -10.41
N VAL A 23 -11.51 15.38 -9.30
CA VAL A 23 -12.21 14.75 -8.17
C VAL A 23 -13.25 15.67 -7.51
N SER A 24 -13.15 17.00 -7.70
CA SER A 24 -14.13 17.96 -7.18
C SER A 24 -15.51 17.80 -7.83
N THR A 25 -15.55 17.28 -9.06
CA THR A 25 -16.78 17.05 -9.83
C THR A 25 -17.50 15.76 -9.45
N LEU A 26 -16.82 14.87 -8.71
CA LEU A 26 -17.37 13.57 -8.32
C LEU A 26 -18.12 13.65 -6.99
N GLY A 27 -19.17 12.86 -6.85
CA GLY A 27 -19.79 12.62 -5.54
C GLY A 27 -18.81 11.89 -4.61
N LEU A 28 -18.79 12.26 -3.33
CA LEU A 28 -17.87 11.69 -2.33
C LEU A 28 -17.98 10.16 -2.21
N HIS A 29 -19.19 9.62 -2.33
CA HIS A 29 -19.39 8.17 -2.27
C HIS A 29 -18.68 7.47 -3.44
N LEU A 30 -18.86 7.97 -4.67
CA LEU A 30 -18.21 7.42 -5.86
C LEU A 30 -16.67 7.51 -5.75
N LEU A 31 -16.14 8.67 -5.39
CA LEU A 31 -14.70 8.87 -5.22
C LEU A 31 -14.14 7.89 -4.18
N ARG A 32 -14.71 7.88 -2.98
CA ARG A 32 -14.22 7.06 -1.86
C ARG A 32 -14.44 5.57 -2.05
N SER A 33 -15.42 5.15 -2.88
CA SER A 33 -15.59 3.72 -3.22
C SER A 33 -14.48 3.15 -4.09
N LYS A 34 -13.72 4.01 -4.80
CA LYS A 34 -12.57 3.61 -5.64
C LYS A 34 -11.23 3.72 -4.93
N MET A 35 -11.24 4.12 -3.67
CA MET A 35 -10.05 4.36 -2.87
C MET A 35 -10.13 3.55 -1.58
N ALA A 36 -8.99 3.00 -1.16
CA ALA A 36 -8.84 2.38 0.14
C ALA A 36 -7.70 3.03 0.91
N MET A 37 -7.80 3.02 2.22
CA MET A 37 -6.76 3.48 3.11
C MET A 37 -6.43 2.41 4.14
N ILE A 38 -5.15 2.14 4.31
CA ILE A 38 -4.61 1.33 5.40
C ILE A 38 -3.90 2.31 6.33
N PRO A 39 -4.48 2.60 7.50
CA PRO A 39 -3.90 3.54 8.45
C PRO A 39 -2.71 2.92 9.19
N GLN A 40 -1.92 3.76 9.84
CA GLN A 40 -0.81 3.36 10.70
C GLN A 40 -1.28 2.43 11.82
N ASP A 41 -2.37 2.78 12.49
CA ASP A 41 -3.00 1.95 13.51
C ASP A 41 -4.22 1.21 12.90
N PRO A 42 -4.11 -0.10 12.64
CA PRO A 42 -5.19 -0.88 12.05
C PRO A 42 -6.36 -1.00 13.00
N PHE A 43 -7.49 -0.46 12.60
CA PHE A 43 -8.71 -0.48 13.42
C PHE A 43 -9.54 -1.75 13.17
N MET A 44 -9.92 -2.42 14.28
CA MET A 44 -10.80 -3.58 14.27
C MET A 44 -12.05 -3.31 15.10
N PHE A 45 -13.20 -3.71 14.56
CA PHE A 45 -14.47 -3.65 15.26
C PHE A 45 -14.65 -4.89 16.13
N ALA A 46 -15.24 -4.75 17.32
CA ALA A 46 -15.73 -5.90 18.07
C ALA A 46 -16.79 -6.65 17.23
N GLY A 47 -16.68 -7.98 17.17
CA GLY A 47 -17.54 -8.81 16.32
C GLY A 47 -16.85 -10.08 15.87
N THR A 48 -16.87 -10.39 14.58
CA THR A 48 -16.20 -11.57 14.01
C THR A 48 -15.21 -11.18 12.91
N ILE A 49 -14.38 -12.13 12.46
CA ILE A 49 -13.52 -11.92 11.27
C ILE A 49 -14.40 -11.58 10.06
N ARG A 50 -15.54 -12.27 9.87
CA ARG A 50 -16.52 -12.01 8.82
C ARG A 50 -16.96 -10.55 8.82
N THR A 51 -17.50 -10.07 9.93
CA THR A 51 -18.00 -8.69 10.05
C THR A 51 -16.91 -7.64 9.97
N ASN A 52 -15.66 -8.01 10.28
CA ASN A 52 -14.52 -7.13 10.08
C ASN A 52 -14.07 -7.06 8.63
N LEU A 53 -14.15 -8.13 7.86
CA LEU A 53 -13.82 -8.12 6.43
C LEU A 53 -14.92 -7.48 5.61
N ASP A 54 -16.17 -7.83 5.87
CA ASP A 54 -17.35 -7.41 5.11
C ASP A 54 -18.46 -6.96 6.08
N PRO A 55 -18.40 -5.72 6.57
CA PRO A 55 -19.34 -5.23 7.58
C PRO A 55 -20.76 -5.03 7.04
N PHE A 56 -20.95 -5.00 5.74
CA PHE A 56 -22.24 -4.77 5.08
C PHE A 56 -22.83 -6.04 4.43
N ASP A 57 -22.12 -7.17 4.55
CA ASP A 57 -22.53 -8.47 3.97
C ASP A 57 -22.77 -8.39 2.45
N GLU A 58 -21.90 -7.66 1.76
CA GLU A 58 -22.00 -7.41 0.31
C GLU A 58 -21.31 -8.49 -0.53
N HIS A 59 -20.51 -9.38 0.10
CA HIS A 59 -19.68 -10.35 -0.60
C HIS A 59 -20.03 -11.79 -0.20
N PRO A 60 -19.99 -12.75 -1.15
CA PRO A 60 -20.17 -14.17 -0.83
C PRO A 60 -18.99 -14.70 -0.01
N GLU A 61 -19.24 -15.71 0.82
CA GLU A 61 -18.24 -16.29 1.71
C GLU A 61 -16.96 -16.75 0.95
N VAL A 62 -17.11 -17.23 -0.28
CA VAL A 62 -15.97 -17.63 -1.13
C VAL A 62 -14.99 -16.46 -1.33
N ALA A 63 -15.49 -15.23 -1.55
CA ALA A 63 -14.65 -14.05 -1.73
C ALA A 63 -13.88 -13.71 -0.45
N LEU A 64 -14.46 -13.89 0.73
CA LEU A 64 -13.76 -13.69 2.00
C LEU A 64 -12.60 -14.68 2.15
N TRP A 65 -12.83 -15.96 1.80
CA TRP A 65 -11.77 -16.97 1.84
C TRP A 65 -10.66 -16.74 0.82
N GLU A 66 -11.00 -16.27 -0.38
CA GLU A 66 -10.02 -15.88 -1.40
C GLU A 66 -9.13 -14.75 -0.92
N VAL A 67 -9.73 -13.72 -0.34
CA VAL A 67 -9.00 -12.57 0.20
C VAL A 67 -8.12 -12.98 1.37
N LEU A 68 -8.61 -13.81 2.30
CA LEU A 68 -7.80 -14.36 3.39
C LEU A 68 -6.60 -15.15 2.87
N GLY A 69 -6.76 -15.86 1.74
CA GLY A 69 -5.65 -16.52 1.05
C GLY A 69 -4.62 -15.52 0.53
N LYS A 70 -5.07 -14.46 -0.14
CA LYS A 70 -4.19 -13.41 -0.70
C LYS A 70 -3.40 -12.66 0.37
N VAL A 71 -4.01 -12.40 1.54
CA VAL A 71 -3.33 -11.73 2.66
C VAL A 71 -2.60 -12.70 3.60
N GLY A 72 -2.57 -14.01 3.29
CA GLY A 72 -1.82 -15.00 4.06
C GLY A 72 -2.43 -15.37 5.42
N LEU A 73 -3.69 -15.04 5.68
CA LEU A 73 -4.38 -15.33 6.95
C LEU A 73 -5.28 -16.57 6.88
N ARG A 74 -5.42 -17.20 5.71
CA ARG A 74 -6.35 -18.31 5.51
C ARG A 74 -6.11 -19.45 6.50
N GLY A 75 -4.87 -19.92 6.66
CA GLY A 75 -4.56 -21.05 7.57
C GLY A 75 -4.92 -20.72 9.01
N MET A 76 -4.56 -19.51 9.49
CA MET A 76 -4.91 -19.07 10.85
C MET A 76 -6.43 -19.09 11.07
N VAL A 77 -7.22 -18.64 10.09
CA VAL A 77 -8.68 -18.58 10.21
C VAL A 77 -9.30 -19.97 10.07
N GLU A 78 -8.76 -20.85 9.22
CA GLU A 78 -9.22 -22.25 9.09
C GLU A 78 -9.00 -23.04 10.39
N ASP A 79 -7.90 -22.79 11.11
CA ASP A 79 -7.55 -23.46 12.37
C ASP A 79 -8.35 -22.89 13.58
N ALA A 80 -8.93 -21.70 13.44
CA ALA A 80 -9.75 -21.11 14.48
C ALA A 80 -11.06 -21.89 14.68
N ALA A 81 -11.46 -22.11 15.94
CA ALA A 81 -12.60 -22.96 16.29
C ALA A 81 -13.92 -22.58 15.61
N LYS A 82 -14.10 -21.29 15.29
CA LYS A 82 -15.29 -20.74 14.61
C LYS A 82 -15.00 -20.20 13.21
N LYS A 83 -13.79 -20.40 12.72
CA LYS A 83 -13.36 -19.91 11.38
C LYS A 83 -13.67 -18.42 11.16
N LEU A 84 -14.44 -18.08 10.14
CA LEU A 84 -14.85 -16.70 9.85
C LEU A 84 -15.65 -16.06 11.00
N ASP A 85 -16.33 -16.85 11.80
CA ASP A 85 -17.10 -16.38 12.96
C ASP A 85 -16.26 -16.36 14.25
N TYR A 86 -14.94 -16.51 14.14
CA TYR A 86 -14.01 -16.31 15.26
C TYR A 86 -14.12 -14.88 15.77
N GLU A 87 -14.23 -14.75 17.08
CA GLU A 87 -14.47 -13.47 17.76
C GLU A 87 -13.26 -12.53 17.62
N VAL A 88 -13.56 -11.30 17.24
CA VAL A 88 -12.65 -10.17 17.30
C VAL A 88 -13.07 -9.32 18.49
N VAL A 89 -12.23 -9.26 19.52
CA VAL A 89 -12.49 -8.42 20.69
C VAL A 89 -12.25 -6.95 20.35
N ASP A 90 -12.64 -6.06 21.25
CA ASP A 90 -12.48 -4.62 21.02
C ASP A 90 -11.05 -4.27 20.56
N ASN A 91 -10.97 -3.44 19.52
CA ASN A 91 -9.72 -3.07 18.85
C ASN A 91 -8.86 -4.24 18.33
N GLY A 92 -9.40 -5.46 18.28
CA GLY A 92 -8.69 -6.64 17.82
C GLY A 92 -7.52 -7.05 18.73
N ALA A 93 -7.65 -6.86 20.05
CA ALA A 93 -6.57 -7.13 21.01
C ALA A 93 -6.11 -8.60 21.05
N ASN A 94 -6.93 -9.52 20.52
CA ASN A 94 -6.59 -10.92 20.34
C ASN A 94 -5.85 -11.25 19.05
N PHE A 95 -5.50 -10.24 18.22
CA PHE A 95 -4.68 -10.36 17.03
C PHE A 95 -3.37 -9.58 17.18
N SER A 96 -2.30 -10.08 16.58
CA SER A 96 -1.07 -9.30 16.46
C SER A 96 -1.28 -8.05 15.59
N LEU A 97 -0.40 -7.05 15.71
CA LEU A 97 -0.46 -5.85 14.89
C LEU A 97 -0.40 -6.20 13.39
N GLY A 98 0.50 -7.12 13.01
CA GLY A 98 0.62 -7.60 11.63
C GLY A 98 -0.66 -8.28 11.13
N GLN A 99 -1.29 -9.14 11.94
CA GLN A 99 -2.56 -9.77 11.58
C GLN A 99 -3.68 -8.74 11.39
N ARG A 100 -3.75 -7.72 12.22
CA ARG A 100 -4.71 -6.62 12.07
C ARG A 100 -4.46 -5.82 10.78
N GLN A 101 -3.18 -5.54 10.44
CA GLN A 101 -2.82 -4.90 9.17
C GLN A 101 -3.26 -5.74 7.97
N LEU A 102 -2.98 -7.04 8.00
CA LEU A 102 -3.38 -7.97 6.93
C LEU A 102 -4.91 -8.04 6.78
N LEU A 103 -5.67 -8.01 7.88
CA LEU A 103 -7.14 -7.92 7.83
C LEU A 103 -7.62 -6.60 7.21
N CYS A 104 -6.96 -5.47 7.53
CA CYS A 104 -7.25 -4.19 6.87
C CYS A 104 -6.94 -4.24 5.36
N MET A 105 -5.87 -4.92 4.94
CA MET A 105 -5.57 -5.17 3.53
C MET A 105 -6.66 -6.03 2.88
N GLY A 106 -7.16 -7.05 3.60
CA GLY A 106 -8.29 -7.86 3.15
C GLY A 106 -9.53 -7.03 2.84
N ARG A 107 -9.88 -6.07 3.71
CA ARG A 107 -10.96 -5.10 3.45
C ARG A 107 -10.73 -4.29 2.18
N ALA A 108 -9.49 -3.81 1.97
CA ALA A 108 -9.14 -3.04 0.79
C ALA A 108 -9.27 -3.86 -0.50
N LEU A 109 -8.89 -5.14 -0.46
CA LEU A 109 -9.03 -6.06 -1.60
C LEU A 109 -10.50 -6.35 -1.94
N LEU A 110 -11.36 -6.61 -0.93
CA LEU A 110 -12.79 -6.82 -1.15
C LEU A 110 -13.45 -5.62 -1.83
N ARG A 111 -13.06 -4.41 -1.46
CA ARG A 111 -13.58 -3.17 -2.08
C ARG A 111 -13.18 -2.98 -3.53
N ASN A 112 -12.24 -3.77 -4.07
CA ASN A 112 -11.71 -3.64 -5.43
C ASN A 112 -11.32 -2.20 -5.77
N SER A 113 -10.57 -1.58 -4.86
CA SER A 113 -10.15 -0.18 -4.99
C SER A 113 -9.09 -0.04 -6.08
N LYS A 114 -9.07 1.10 -6.78
CA LYS A 114 -8.06 1.43 -7.79
C LYS A 114 -6.89 2.22 -7.24
N VAL A 115 -7.10 2.88 -6.11
CA VAL A 115 -6.06 3.63 -5.39
C VAL A 115 -6.01 3.12 -3.96
N LEU A 116 -4.83 2.65 -3.56
CA LEU A 116 -4.53 2.24 -2.19
C LEU A 116 -3.63 3.27 -1.55
N MET A 117 -4.02 3.79 -0.40
CA MET A 117 -3.18 4.67 0.42
C MET A 117 -2.74 3.93 1.66
N MET A 118 -1.45 3.93 1.93
CA MET A 118 -0.85 3.28 3.09
C MET A 118 -0.07 4.31 3.91
N ASP A 119 -0.41 4.43 5.18
CA ASP A 119 0.28 5.31 6.12
C ASP A 119 1.09 4.46 7.08
N GLU A 120 2.41 4.44 6.91
CA GLU A 120 3.39 3.76 7.78
C GLU A 120 2.97 2.35 8.27
N ALA A 121 2.33 1.57 7.41
CA ALA A 121 1.64 0.32 7.76
C ALA A 121 2.52 -0.76 8.43
N THR A 122 3.84 -0.57 8.54
CA THR A 122 4.77 -1.61 9.04
C THR A 122 5.72 -1.13 10.14
N ALA A 123 5.61 0.11 10.63
CA ALA A 123 6.59 0.69 11.54
C ALA A 123 6.81 -0.09 12.85
N SER A 124 5.77 -0.75 13.35
CA SER A 124 5.80 -1.50 14.61
C SER A 124 5.49 -3.00 14.45
N VAL A 125 5.58 -3.51 13.21
CA VAL A 125 5.30 -4.91 12.87
C VAL A 125 6.58 -5.73 12.93
N ASP A 126 6.48 -7.00 13.33
CA ASP A 126 7.61 -7.94 13.30
C ASP A 126 8.09 -8.22 11.86
N MET A 127 9.31 -8.73 11.71
CA MET A 127 9.96 -8.88 10.40
C MET A 127 9.21 -9.83 9.45
N ASP A 128 8.62 -10.91 9.98
CA ASP A 128 7.92 -11.91 9.16
C ASP A 128 6.59 -11.33 8.65
N SER A 129 5.86 -10.66 9.52
CA SER A 129 4.62 -9.96 9.15
C SER A 129 4.90 -8.80 8.19
N ASP A 130 6.00 -8.03 8.37
CA ASP A 130 6.40 -6.97 7.45
C ASP A 130 6.69 -7.54 6.05
N ALA A 131 7.47 -8.61 5.96
CA ALA A 131 7.76 -9.26 4.68
C ALA A 131 6.47 -9.75 3.98
N LEU A 132 5.53 -10.30 4.73
CA LEU A 132 4.23 -10.74 4.22
C LEU A 132 3.39 -9.54 3.72
N ILE A 133 3.32 -8.46 4.49
CA ILE A 133 2.63 -7.22 4.10
C ILE A 133 3.21 -6.68 2.80
N GLN A 134 4.54 -6.52 2.71
CA GLN A 134 5.21 -6.03 1.51
C GLN A 134 4.96 -6.92 0.29
N ARG A 135 4.97 -8.24 0.47
CA ARG A 135 4.63 -9.19 -0.58
C ARG A 135 3.17 -9.05 -1.01
N THR A 136 2.23 -8.96 -0.06
CA THR A 136 0.81 -8.79 -0.35
C THR A 136 0.54 -7.51 -1.13
N VAL A 137 1.22 -6.40 -0.79
CA VAL A 137 1.11 -5.14 -1.55
C VAL A 137 1.54 -5.35 -3.00
N ARG A 138 2.67 -6.00 -3.25
CA ARG A 138 3.16 -6.23 -4.61
C ARG A 138 2.27 -7.18 -5.42
N ASP A 139 1.81 -8.28 -4.80
CA ASP A 139 1.14 -9.35 -5.54
C ASP A 139 -0.37 -9.09 -5.68
N ALA A 140 -1.03 -8.67 -4.60
CA ALA A 140 -2.48 -8.53 -4.56
C ALA A 140 -3.00 -7.14 -5.00
N PHE A 141 -2.13 -6.12 -4.99
CA PHE A 141 -2.45 -4.75 -5.42
C PHE A 141 -1.66 -4.32 -6.67
N ALA A 142 -1.16 -5.28 -7.46
CA ALA A 142 -0.39 -5.01 -8.69
C ALA A 142 -1.14 -4.12 -9.70
N ASP A 143 -2.48 -4.22 -9.75
CA ASP A 143 -3.35 -3.45 -10.64
C ASP A 143 -3.87 -2.14 -10.00
N CYS A 144 -3.31 -1.73 -8.86
CA CYS A 144 -3.69 -0.55 -8.12
C CYS A 144 -2.58 0.51 -8.15
N THR A 145 -2.96 1.78 -8.12
CA THR A 145 -2.02 2.84 -7.78
C THR A 145 -1.83 2.84 -6.26
N VAL A 146 -0.63 2.49 -5.81
CA VAL A 146 -0.29 2.45 -4.37
C VAL A 146 0.48 3.71 -3.98
N LEU A 147 -0.06 4.47 -3.04
CA LEU A 147 0.58 5.63 -2.43
C LEU A 147 0.97 5.28 -1.00
N THR A 148 2.25 5.28 -0.70
CA THR A 148 2.75 4.94 0.63
C THR A 148 3.45 6.13 1.28
N ILE A 149 3.03 6.51 2.47
CA ILE A 149 3.85 7.34 3.37
C ILE A 149 4.73 6.36 4.14
N ALA A 150 6.04 6.42 3.92
CA ALA A 150 6.97 5.48 4.50
C ALA A 150 8.04 6.19 5.32
N HIS A 151 8.30 5.66 6.51
CA HIS A 151 9.40 6.06 7.38
C HIS A 151 10.59 5.09 7.29
N ARG A 152 10.39 3.93 6.67
CA ARG A 152 11.47 2.96 6.40
C ARG A 152 11.96 3.11 4.97
N LEU A 153 13.23 3.48 4.81
CA LEU A 153 13.85 3.66 3.50
C LEU A 153 13.78 2.40 2.64
N ASN A 154 13.91 1.21 3.21
CA ASN A 154 13.81 -0.05 2.48
C ASN A 154 12.49 -0.16 1.68
N THR A 155 11.37 0.30 2.25
CA THR A 155 10.05 0.26 1.61
C THR A 155 9.97 1.18 0.38
N ILE A 156 10.76 2.27 0.38
CA ILE A 156 10.75 3.29 -0.68
C ILE A 156 11.62 2.86 -1.87
N MET A 157 12.70 2.09 -1.63
CA MET A 157 13.72 1.79 -2.65
C MET A 157 13.18 0.99 -3.82
N ASP A 158 12.09 0.24 -3.65
CA ASP A 158 11.47 -0.57 -4.68
C ASP A 158 10.21 0.09 -5.31
N SER A 159 9.90 1.32 -4.93
CA SER A 159 8.81 2.09 -5.49
C SER A 159 9.12 2.56 -6.92
N ASP A 160 8.08 2.72 -7.75
CA ASP A 160 8.23 3.25 -9.10
C ASP A 160 8.68 4.71 -9.08
N LYS A 161 8.14 5.50 -8.14
CA LYS A 161 8.51 6.90 -7.94
C LYS A 161 8.46 7.29 -6.48
N VAL A 162 9.32 8.23 -6.12
CA VAL A 162 9.34 8.89 -4.81
C VAL A 162 8.99 10.36 -5.01
N ALA A 163 8.08 10.86 -4.18
CA ALA A 163 7.80 12.26 -4.02
C ALA A 163 8.38 12.73 -2.68
N PHE A 164 9.44 13.53 -2.71
CA PHE A 164 10.03 14.13 -1.50
C PHE A 164 9.38 15.49 -1.24
N LEU A 165 8.71 15.59 -0.10
CA LEU A 165 8.01 16.81 0.30
C LEU A 165 8.80 17.52 1.40
N GLU A 166 9.05 18.82 1.21
CA GLU A 166 9.70 19.68 2.19
C GLU A 166 8.88 20.97 2.39
N ALA A 167 8.60 21.30 3.63
CA ALA A 167 7.80 22.48 3.98
C ALA A 167 6.47 22.62 3.20
N GLY A 168 5.82 21.48 2.89
CA GLY A 168 4.56 21.44 2.16
C GLY A 168 4.67 21.57 0.63
N ALA A 169 5.88 21.70 0.08
CA ALA A 169 6.16 21.74 -1.35
C ALA A 169 6.80 20.44 -1.84
N LEU A 170 6.57 20.11 -3.12
CA LEU A 170 7.26 19.00 -3.78
C LEU A 170 8.68 19.46 -4.12
N ALA A 171 9.67 18.89 -3.40
CA ALA A 171 11.09 19.23 -3.60
C ALA A 171 11.74 18.33 -4.66
N GLU A 172 11.48 17.03 -4.62
CA GLU A 172 12.02 16.07 -5.58
C GLU A 172 10.95 15.05 -5.99
N PHE A 173 11.00 14.61 -7.25
CA PHE A 173 10.10 13.58 -7.78
C PHE A 173 10.78 12.76 -8.85
N GLY A 174 10.83 11.44 -8.68
CA GLY A 174 11.45 10.56 -9.65
C GLY A 174 11.60 9.12 -9.16
N GLU A 175 12.22 8.28 -10.00
CA GLU A 175 12.62 6.94 -9.58
C GLU A 175 13.72 7.01 -8.50
N PRO A 176 13.67 6.16 -7.47
CA PRO A 176 14.69 6.16 -6.41
C PRO A 176 16.12 6.10 -6.95
N ALA A 177 16.39 5.19 -7.91
CA ALA A 177 17.71 5.02 -8.51
C ALA A 177 18.18 6.24 -9.31
N ASP A 178 17.27 7.05 -9.86
CA ASP A 178 17.63 8.27 -10.57
C ASP A 178 17.86 9.43 -9.61
N LEU A 179 17.04 9.57 -8.60
CA LEU A 179 17.23 10.58 -7.54
C LEU A 179 18.57 10.39 -6.83
N LEU A 180 19.01 9.15 -6.60
CA LEU A 180 20.29 8.83 -5.97
C LEU A 180 21.52 9.18 -6.82
N LYS A 181 21.37 9.53 -8.10
CA LYS A 181 22.47 10.03 -8.94
C LYS A 181 22.86 11.46 -8.59
N ASP A 182 21.92 12.26 -8.12
CA ASP A 182 22.19 13.62 -7.64
C ASP A 182 22.73 13.57 -6.20
N LYS A 183 24.04 13.78 -6.08
CA LYS A 183 24.74 13.80 -4.76
C LYS A 183 24.36 14.99 -3.88
N THR A 184 23.73 16.00 -4.44
CA THR A 184 23.26 17.19 -3.71
C THR A 184 21.81 17.10 -3.29
N GLY A 185 21.08 16.12 -3.83
CA GLY A 185 19.66 15.89 -3.61
C GLY A 185 19.29 15.61 -2.15
N LEU A 186 18.08 15.97 -1.77
CA LEU A 186 17.55 15.76 -0.42
C LEU A 186 17.32 14.28 -0.15
N PHE A 187 16.80 13.55 -1.15
CA PHE A 187 16.60 12.11 -1.05
C PHE A 187 17.92 11.37 -0.87
N THR A 188 18.97 11.76 -1.63
CA THR A 188 20.31 11.17 -1.47
C THR A 188 20.87 11.44 -0.08
N LYS A 189 20.76 12.67 0.43
CA LYS A 189 21.19 13.02 1.78
C LYS A 189 20.48 12.21 2.85
N LEU A 190 19.17 12.00 2.70
CA LEU A 190 18.37 11.18 3.62
C LEU A 190 18.89 9.72 3.65
N VAL A 191 19.18 9.17 2.48
CA VAL A 191 19.74 7.80 2.37
C VAL A 191 21.14 7.72 2.98
N GLU A 192 22.01 8.71 2.75
CA GLU A 192 23.37 8.75 3.32
C GLU A 192 23.35 8.90 4.85
N GLN A 193 22.37 9.62 5.42
CA GLN A 193 22.22 9.73 6.89
C GLN A 193 21.93 8.39 7.58
N SER A 194 21.46 7.38 6.84
CA SER A 194 21.27 6.02 7.39
C SER A 194 22.57 5.26 7.69
N GLY A 195 23.72 5.85 7.36
CA GLY A 195 25.05 5.28 7.54
C GLY A 195 25.55 4.53 6.31
N LYS A 196 26.88 4.51 6.13
CA LYS A 196 27.53 4.04 4.90
C LYS A 196 27.09 2.64 4.45
N LYS A 197 27.13 1.67 5.36
CA LYS A 197 26.76 0.27 5.03
C LYS A 197 25.29 0.14 4.62
N ASN A 198 24.41 0.88 5.30
CA ASN A 198 22.98 0.83 4.99
C ASN A 198 22.67 1.58 3.69
N SER A 199 23.30 2.72 3.44
CA SER A 199 23.11 3.47 2.19
C SER A 199 23.59 2.67 0.97
N GLU A 200 24.71 1.96 1.04
CA GLU A 200 25.18 1.06 -0.03
C GLU A 200 24.17 -0.05 -0.31
N HIS A 201 23.58 -0.64 0.73
CA HIS A 201 22.53 -1.64 0.60
C HIS A 201 21.26 -1.06 -0.06
N LEU A 202 20.79 0.10 0.39
CA LEU A 202 19.62 0.79 -0.15
C LEU A 202 19.81 1.16 -1.63
N ILE A 203 20.98 1.67 -2.01
CA ILE A 203 21.33 1.95 -3.41
C ILE A 203 21.28 0.67 -4.24
N GLY A 204 21.81 -0.43 -3.72
CA GLY A 204 21.71 -1.74 -4.37
C GLY A 204 20.27 -2.20 -4.61
N LEU A 205 19.39 -2.03 -3.61
CA LEU A 205 17.97 -2.35 -3.74
C LEU A 205 17.28 -1.53 -4.84
N SER A 206 17.54 -0.22 -4.89
CA SER A 206 16.92 0.66 -5.88
C SER A 206 17.36 0.35 -7.31
N ASN A 207 18.65 0.04 -7.52
CA ASN A 207 19.16 -0.35 -8.82
C ASN A 207 18.57 -1.69 -9.29
N ALA A 208 18.54 -2.69 -8.42
CA ALA A 208 17.91 -3.99 -8.72
C ALA A 208 16.41 -3.87 -9.04
N ALA A 209 15.70 -2.97 -8.36
CA ALA A 209 14.29 -2.69 -8.64
C ALA A 209 14.13 -2.05 -10.02
N LYS A 210 14.98 -1.09 -10.39
CA LYS A 210 14.98 -0.45 -11.71
C LYS A 210 15.26 -1.45 -12.83
N GLU A 211 16.27 -2.32 -12.67
CA GLU A 211 16.60 -3.37 -13.65
C GLU A 211 15.43 -4.34 -13.86
N ARG A 212 14.76 -4.76 -12.79
CA ARG A 212 13.55 -5.62 -12.87
C ARG A 212 12.43 -4.96 -13.67
N ARG A 213 12.15 -3.66 -13.43
CA ARG A 213 11.13 -2.91 -14.17
C ARG A 213 11.47 -2.77 -15.65
N GLN A 214 12.72 -2.45 -15.98
CA GLN A 214 13.17 -2.36 -17.36
C GLN A 214 13.05 -3.69 -18.09
N SER A 215 13.43 -4.79 -17.46
CA SER A 215 13.30 -6.14 -18.02
C SER A 215 11.83 -6.51 -18.26
N ALA A 216 10.95 -6.18 -17.32
CA ALA A 216 9.51 -6.43 -17.46
C ALA A 216 8.88 -5.60 -18.59
N GLN A 217 9.29 -4.33 -18.74
CA GLN A 217 8.83 -3.47 -19.82
C GLN A 217 9.27 -4.01 -21.19
N ASN A 218 10.54 -4.35 -21.33
CA ASN A 218 11.07 -4.92 -22.57
C ASN A 218 10.33 -6.21 -22.98
N LEU A 219 9.94 -7.06 -22.02
CA LEU A 219 9.16 -8.26 -22.30
C LEU A 219 7.75 -7.93 -22.80
N ARG A 220 7.10 -6.93 -22.24
CA ARG A 220 5.78 -6.46 -22.70
C ARG A 220 5.85 -5.89 -24.11
N ASP A 221 6.84 -5.03 -24.38
CA ASP A 221 7.03 -4.41 -25.69
C ASP A 221 7.28 -5.48 -26.78
N VAL A 222 8.01 -6.56 -26.45
CA VAL A 222 8.23 -7.71 -27.36
C VAL A 222 6.96 -8.52 -27.57
N GLN A 223 6.12 -8.70 -26.56
CA GLN A 223 4.84 -9.40 -26.69
C GLN A 223 3.84 -8.62 -27.53
N GLU A 224 3.71 -7.31 -27.28
CA GLU A 224 2.85 -6.42 -28.08
C GLU A 224 3.28 -6.39 -29.56
N ALA A 225 4.60 -6.31 -29.83
CA ALA A 225 5.12 -6.34 -31.20
C ALA A 225 4.95 -7.70 -31.90
N ALA A 226 4.68 -8.77 -31.18
CA ALA A 226 4.44 -10.11 -31.75
C ALA A 226 2.95 -10.39 -32.02
N GLU A 227 2.05 -9.56 -31.49
CA GLU A 227 0.59 -9.64 -31.67
C GLU A 227 0.08 -8.69 -32.79
N GLU A 228 0.92 -7.72 -33.25
CA GLU A 228 0.70 -6.88 -34.43
C GLU A 228 1.18 -7.54 -35.72
#